data_cbf43e97d825786ca40c5bf14e6cbe28
#
_entry.id   cbf43e97d825786ca40c5bf14e6cbe28
#
_cell.length_a   1.000
_cell.length_b   1.000
_cell.length_c   1.000
_cell.angle_alpha   90.00
_cell.angle_beta   90.00
_cell.angle_gamma   90.00
#
_symmetry.space_group_name_H-M   'P 1'
#
loop_
_entity.id
_entity.type
_entity.pdbx_description
1 polymer ?
#
loop_
_entity_poly.entity_id
_entity_poly.type
_entity_poly.pdbx_seq_one_letter_code
_entity_poly.pdbx_strand_id
1 'polypeptide(L)'
;GLVSDWELFDNMDGRSRALTMIESVEAIIKFWDDKDTYNYKGEFLDISLTKNVLSELGIGKFIKPFQKPYPEIAVSLKNPNSMTAKLAGEKGWIPISGNFVNAQDIATHWPTYKEAAQEIGKNPSYDKWRVGRSVLITSSDNEAKEILDDPMGVFTNYFLYLNSVSKLASGTAGNDINLQNEIPDAMKKAKDLIIVGSEQTVTEKLIHFIDTVGPFGTLLLTGHDVGEKKQLWKNSFSTMSNKIQPILNDYIKQKF
;
A
#
# COMPACT_ATOMS: atom_id res chain seq x y z
N GLY A 1 9.57 -4.55 5.64
CA GLY A 1 10.29 -3.58 6.44
C GLY A 1 11.21 -2.71 5.59
N LEU A 2 11.82 -1.72 6.19
CA LEU A 2 12.85 -0.89 5.58
C LEU A 2 14.20 -1.64 5.57
N VAL A 3 15.19 -1.11 4.84
CA VAL A 3 16.53 -1.69 4.81
C VAL A 3 17.17 -1.75 6.21
N SER A 4 16.90 -0.78 7.06
CA SER A 4 17.31 -0.79 8.47
C SER A 4 16.74 -1.96 9.29
N ASP A 5 15.49 -2.36 8.98
CA ASP A 5 14.88 -3.52 9.62
C ASP A 5 15.55 -4.82 9.14
N TRP A 6 15.95 -4.87 7.88
CA TRP A 6 16.64 -6.04 7.34
C TRP A 6 18.00 -6.25 8.02
N GLU A 7 18.74 -5.17 8.25
CA GLU A 7 20.00 -5.19 8.98
C GLU A 7 19.78 -5.56 10.46
N LEU A 8 18.81 -4.90 11.11
CA LEU A 8 18.51 -5.12 12.53
C LEU A 8 18.15 -6.59 12.85
N PHE A 9 17.44 -7.25 11.94
CA PHE A 9 16.99 -8.63 12.10
C PHE A 9 17.83 -9.66 11.34
N ASP A 10 19.04 -9.26 10.88
CA ASP A 10 19.95 -10.12 10.11
C ASP A 10 19.28 -10.85 8.94
N ASN A 11 18.41 -10.14 8.23
CA ASN A 11 17.62 -10.68 7.13
C ASN A 11 17.80 -9.88 5.85
N MET A 12 19.04 -9.83 5.34
CA MET A 12 19.41 -9.02 4.16
C MET A 12 19.00 -9.65 2.83
N ASP A 13 18.86 -10.98 2.75
CA ASP A 13 18.47 -11.65 1.51
C ASP A 13 16.98 -11.44 1.17
N GLY A 14 16.71 -10.92 -0.03
CA GLY A 14 15.36 -10.57 -0.48
C GLY A 14 14.43 -11.77 -0.63
N ARG A 15 14.96 -12.93 -1.03
CA ARG A 15 14.18 -14.16 -1.15
C ARG A 15 13.79 -14.68 0.23
N SER A 16 14.73 -14.74 1.15
CA SER A 16 14.48 -15.17 2.52
C SER A 16 13.45 -14.29 3.21
N ARG A 17 13.50 -12.95 3.03
CA ARG A 17 12.49 -12.03 3.56
C ARG A 17 11.09 -12.33 3.05
N ALA A 18 10.94 -12.59 1.75
CA ALA A 18 9.64 -12.89 1.16
C ALA A 18 9.08 -14.22 1.70
N LEU A 19 9.90 -15.25 1.79
CA LEU A 19 9.52 -16.56 2.32
C LEU A 19 9.20 -16.50 3.82
N THR A 20 10.04 -15.80 4.60
CA THR A 20 9.79 -15.59 6.04
C THR A 20 8.46 -14.85 6.27
N MET A 21 8.14 -13.86 5.44
CA MET A 21 6.86 -13.14 5.53
C MET A 21 5.67 -14.08 5.28
N ILE A 22 5.75 -14.90 4.23
CA ILE A 22 4.69 -15.87 3.91
C ILE A 22 4.52 -16.86 5.06
N GLU A 23 5.62 -17.44 5.53
CA GLU A 23 5.63 -18.41 6.63
C GLU A 23 5.10 -17.79 7.93
N SER A 24 5.45 -16.53 8.21
CA SER A 24 4.92 -15.80 9.38
C SER A 24 3.40 -15.63 9.31
N VAL A 25 2.85 -15.29 8.15
CA VAL A 25 1.40 -15.18 7.97
C VAL A 25 0.71 -16.55 8.13
N GLU A 26 1.30 -17.61 7.61
CA GLU A 26 0.78 -18.97 7.77
C GLU A 26 0.80 -19.42 9.23
N ALA A 27 1.85 -19.11 9.97
CA ALA A 27 1.94 -19.37 11.40
C ALA A 27 0.86 -18.60 12.19
N ILE A 28 0.65 -17.31 11.87
CA ILE A 28 -0.38 -16.48 12.50
C ILE A 28 -1.78 -17.08 12.23
N ILE A 29 -2.09 -17.43 11.00
CA ILE A 29 -3.38 -18.03 10.63
C ILE A 29 -3.59 -19.34 11.39
N LYS A 30 -2.57 -20.18 11.45
CA LYS A 30 -2.63 -21.45 12.21
C LYS A 30 -2.87 -21.20 13.71
N PHE A 31 -2.26 -20.16 14.28
CA PHE A 31 -2.45 -19.84 15.70
C PHE A 31 -3.80 -19.16 15.99
N TRP A 32 -4.48 -18.65 15.00
CA TRP A 32 -5.86 -18.17 15.11
C TRP A 32 -6.91 -19.30 15.10
N ASP A 33 -6.52 -20.50 14.71
CA ASP A 33 -7.38 -21.69 14.82
C ASP A 33 -7.63 -22.06 16.30
N ASP A 34 -8.73 -22.79 16.59
CA ASP A 34 -9.24 -23.04 17.95
C ASP A 34 -8.43 -24.07 18.79
N LYS A 35 -7.21 -24.37 18.41
CA LYS A 35 -6.35 -25.31 19.15
C LYS A 35 -5.62 -24.61 20.29
N ASP A 36 -5.55 -25.25 21.46
CA ASP A 36 -4.87 -24.73 22.65
C ASP A 36 -3.36 -24.97 22.66
N THR A 37 -2.82 -25.66 21.68
CA THR A 37 -1.40 -25.93 21.53
C THR A 37 -0.85 -25.24 20.30
N TYR A 38 0.24 -24.50 20.47
CA TYR A 38 0.88 -23.74 19.41
C TYR A 38 2.20 -24.41 19.06
N ASN A 39 2.19 -25.11 17.93
CA ASN A 39 3.38 -25.74 17.37
C ASN A 39 3.41 -25.46 15.87
N TYR A 40 4.40 -24.71 15.45
CA TYR A 40 4.68 -24.40 14.05
C TYR A 40 6.16 -24.65 13.80
N LYS A 41 6.45 -25.52 12.84
CA LYS A 41 7.81 -25.78 12.39
C LYS A 41 7.87 -25.55 10.88
N GLY A 42 8.58 -24.54 10.46
CA GLY A 42 8.83 -24.17 9.09
C GLY A 42 10.32 -24.15 8.76
N GLU A 43 10.67 -23.48 7.68
CA GLU A 43 12.06 -23.28 7.27
C GLU A 43 12.71 -22.14 8.06
N PHE A 44 11.96 -21.07 8.34
CA PHE A 44 12.43 -19.83 8.97
C PHE A 44 11.93 -19.68 10.42
N LEU A 45 10.82 -20.32 10.77
CA LEU A 45 10.19 -20.19 12.08
C LEU A 45 10.05 -21.56 12.75
N ASP A 46 10.53 -21.62 13.99
CA ASP A 46 10.28 -22.75 14.89
C ASP A 46 9.66 -22.22 16.20
N ILE A 47 8.34 -22.35 16.30
CA ILE A 47 7.55 -21.80 17.41
C ILE A 47 6.85 -22.96 18.12
N SER A 48 7.14 -23.12 19.42
CA SER A 48 6.52 -24.18 20.23
C SER A 48 6.08 -23.65 21.58
N LEU A 49 4.78 -23.77 21.85
CA LEU A 49 4.20 -23.54 23.17
C LEU A 49 3.27 -24.72 23.50
N THR A 50 3.80 -25.77 24.12
CA THR A 50 3.08 -27.03 24.36
C THR A 50 3.07 -27.46 25.82
N LYS A 51 3.97 -26.92 26.66
CA LYS A 51 4.17 -27.37 28.06
C LYS A 51 3.69 -26.36 29.10
N ASN A 52 3.72 -25.06 28.79
CA ASN A 52 3.40 -23.98 29.73
C ASN A 52 2.03 -23.36 29.39
N VAL A 53 1.03 -24.20 29.27
CA VAL A 53 -0.35 -23.81 28.92
C VAL A 53 -1.28 -24.27 30.05
N LEU A 54 -2.07 -23.34 30.58
CA LEU A 54 -3.15 -23.61 31.53
C LEU A 54 -4.38 -22.83 31.06
N SER A 55 -5.14 -23.48 30.19
CA SER A 55 -6.23 -22.85 29.42
C SER A 55 -7.33 -22.29 30.31
N GLU A 56 -7.62 -22.92 31.46
CA GLU A 56 -8.64 -22.48 32.41
C GLU A 56 -8.32 -21.11 33.02
N LEU A 57 -7.04 -20.76 33.13
CA LEU A 57 -6.57 -19.46 33.62
C LEU A 57 -6.11 -18.53 32.49
N GLY A 58 -6.22 -18.94 31.22
CA GLY A 58 -5.77 -18.17 30.07
C GLY A 58 -4.25 -18.12 29.91
N ILE A 59 -3.48 -18.89 30.68
CA ILE A 59 -2.01 -18.91 30.58
C ILE A 59 -1.61 -19.65 29.30
N GLY A 60 -0.77 -19.00 28.48
CA GLY A 60 -0.31 -19.54 27.20
C GLY A 60 -1.38 -19.56 26.12
N LYS A 61 -2.53 -18.94 26.34
CA LYS A 61 -3.62 -18.86 25.36
C LYS A 61 -3.55 -17.56 24.56
N PHE A 62 -3.45 -17.65 23.24
CA PHE A 62 -3.57 -16.49 22.36
C PHE A 62 -5.03 -16.08 22.19
N ILE A 63 -5.26 -14.75 22.16
CA ILE A 63 -6.58 -14.20 21.85
C ILE A 63 -6.92 -14.54 20.40
N LYS A 64 -8.08 -15.15 20.19
CA LYS A 64 -8.57 -15.49 18.86
C LYS A 64 -9.30 -14.30 18.23
N PRO A 65 -9.21 -14.13 16.91
CA PRO A 65 -9.96 -13.08 16.23
C PRO A 65 -11.47 -13.34 16.33
N PHE A 66 -12.23 -12.24 16.36
CA PHE A 66 -13.69 -12.30 16.31
C PHE A 66 -14.20 -12.78 14.94
N GLN A 67 -13.55 -12.32 13.86
CA GLN A 67 -13.88 -12.68 12.49
C GLN A 67 -13.58 -14.16 12.21
N LYS A 68 -14.42 -14.80 11.41
CA LYS A 68 -14.26 -16.19 10.99
C LYS A 68 -14.07 -16.29 9.47
N PRO A 69 -13.15 -17.09 8.99
CA PRO A 69 -12.20 -17.92 9.75
C PRO A 69 -11.11 -17.08 10.45
N TYR A 70 -10.80 -15.88 9.96
CA TYR A 70 -9.86 -14.88 10.49
C TYR A 70 -10.10 -13.52 9.80
N PRO A 71 -9.51 -12.41 10.32
CA PRO A 71 -9.59 -11.10 9.67
C PRO A 71 -9.04 -11.13 8.25
N GLU A 72 -9.60 -10.32 7.37
CA GLU A 72 -9.06 -10.18 6.02
C GLU A 72 -7.60 -9.70 6.06
N ILE A 73 -6.78 -10.32 5.22
CA ILE A 73 -5.36 -9.97 5.08
C ILE A 73 -5.20 -9.12 3.83
N ALA A 74 -4.45 -8.04 3.96
CA ALA A 74 -4.13 -7.16 2.85
C ALA A 74 -2.62 -7.11 2.61
N VAL A 75 -2.21 -7.01 1.35
CA VAL A 75 -0.80 -6.93 0.96
C VAL A 75 -0.54 -5.78 -0.01
N SER A 76 0.61 -5.12 0.16
CA SER A 76 1.03 -4.00 -0.67
C SER A 76 1.68 -4.48 -1.97
N LEU A 77 1.27 -3.88 -3.09
CA LEU A 77 1.80 -4.13 -4.43
C LEU A 77 2.62 -2.91 -4.89
N LYS A 78 3.84 -3.17 -5.37
CA LYS A 78 4.80 -2.11 -5.74
C LYS A 78 5.28 -2.20 -7.18
N ASN A 79 5.42 -3.40 -7.72
CA ASN A 79 6.04 -3.63 -9.02
C ASN A 79 5.00 -4.06 -10.06
N PRO A 80 5.18 -3.75 -11.35
CA PRO A 80 4.33 -4.27 -12.40
C PRO A 80 4.38 -5.82 -12.43
N ASN A 81 3.29 -6.45 -12.82
CA ASN A 81 3.13 -7.91 -12.88
C ASN A 81 3.58 -8.61 -11.59
N SER A 82 3.21 -8.03 -10.45
CA SER A 82 3.74 -8.35 -9.13
C SER A 82 3.49 -9.80 -8.71
N MET A 83 4.54 -10.54 -8.33
CA MET A 83 4.41 -11.87 -7.71
C MET A 83 3.59 -11.82 -6.42
N THR A 84 3.60 -10.69 -5.72
CA THR A 84 2.73 -10.47 -4.55
C THR A 84 1.26 -10.37 -4.97
N ALA A 85 0.96 -9.79 -6.14
CA ALA A 85 -0.41 -9.78 -6.67
C ALA A 85 -0.89 -11.20 -7.02
N LYS A 86 -0.02 -12.03 -7.63
CA LYS A 86 -0.29 -13.44 -7.88
C LYS A 86 -0.60 -14.18 -6.59
N LEU A 87 0.28 -14.10 -5.60
CA LEU A 87 0.09 -14.72 -4.28
C LEU A 87 -1.21 -14.24 -3.61
N ALA A 88 -1.51 -12.94 -3.67
CA ALA A 88 -2.74 -12.39 -3.12
C ALA A 88 -3.99 -12.98 -3.80
N GLY A 89 -3.95 -13.18 -5.12
CA GLY A 89 -5.00 -13.85 -5.89
C GLY A 89 -5.22 -15.31 -5.46
N GLU A 90 -4.16 -16.09 -5.35
CA GLU A 90 -4.17 -17.47 -4.88
C GLU A 90 -4.72 -17.58 -3.45
N LYS A 91 -4.27 -16.73 -2.54
CA LYS A 91 -4.71 -16.73 -1.12
C LYS A 91 -6.06 -16.05 -0.90
N GLY A 92 -6.53 -15.22 -1.83
CA GLY A 92 -7.75 -14.40 -1.69
C GLY A 92 -7.55 -13.18 -0.78
N TRP A 93 -6.31 -12.70 -0.62
CA TRP A 93 -5.98 -11.51 0.15
C TRP A 93 -6.38 -10.24 -0.59
N ILE A 94 -6.48 -9.12 0.11
CA ILE A 94 -6.81 -7.82 -0.46
C ILE A 94 -5.56 -7.21 -1.09
N PRO A 95 -5.54 -6.99 -2.43
CA PRO A 95 -4.42 -6.31 -3.07
C PRO A 95 -4.51 -4.79 -2.84
N ILE A 96 -3.41 -4.16 -2.40
CA ILE A 96 -3.30 -2.72 -2.21
C ILE A 96 -2.17 -2.18 -3.09
N SER A 97 -2.51 -1.44 -4.14
CA SER A 97 -1.52 -0.76 -4.98
C SER A 97 -0.98 0.49 -4.28
N GLY A 98 0.35 0.63 -4.23
CA GLY A 98 1.02 1.71 -3.53
C GLY A 98 0.79 3.08 -4.19
N ASN A 99 0.70 4.14 -3.39
CA ASN A 99 0.47 5.51 -3.85
C ASN A 99 1.64 6.14 -4.62
N PHE A 100 2.83 5.54 -4.53
CA PHE A 100 4.06 5.95 -5.21
C PHE A 100 4.34 5.15 -6.50
N VAL A 101 3.42 4.27 -6.90
CA VAL A 101 3.52 3.48 -8.14
C VAL A 101 2.83 4.24 -9.27
N ASN A 102 3.42 4.28 -10.47
CA ASN A 102 2.79 4.93 -11.62
C ASN A 102 1.53 4.19 -12.09
N ALA A 103 0.65 4.88 -12.83
CA ALA A 103 -0.63 4.33 -13.24
C ALA A 103 -0.51 3.11 -14.15
N GLN A 104 0.48 3.08 -15.05
CA GLN A 104 0.71 1.98 -15.99
C GLN A 104 1.12 0.69 -15.27
N ASP A 105 1.98 0.80 -14.25
CA ASP A 105 2.38 -0.34 -13.43
C ASP A 105 1.20 -0.84 -12.58
N ILE A 106 0.41 0.08 -12.00
CA ILE A 106 -0.81 -0.27 -11.25
C ILE A 106 -1.80 -1.02 -12.13
N ALA A 107 -1.97 -0.62 -13.39
CA ALA A 107 -2.88 -1.27 -14.34
C ALA A 107 -2.60 -2.77 -14.53
N THR A 108 -1.39 -3.24 -14.22
CA THR A 108 -1.01 -4.66 -14.28
C THR A 108 -1.43 -5.46 -13.05
N HIS A 109 -1.70 -4.81 -11.91
CA HIS A 109 -1.89 -5.49 -10.64
C HIS A 109 -3.18 -6.31 -10.60
N TRP A 110 -4.30 -5.71 -11.04
CA TRP A 110 -5.57 -6.41 -11.02
C TRP A 110 -5.65 -7.58 -12.00
N PRO A 111 -5.21 -7.46 -13.27
CA PRO A 111 -5.13 -8.61 -14.17
C PRO A 111 -4.33 -9.77 -13.60
N THR A 112 -3.13 -9.50 -13.04
CA THR A 112 -2.27 -10.52 -12.42
C THR A 112 -2.96 -11.19 -11.21
N TYR A 113 -3.63 -10.42 -10.37
CA TYR A 113 -4.41 -10.93 -9.25
C TYR A 113 -5.56 -11.82 -9.70
N LYS A 114 -6.35 -11.32 -10.66
CA LYS A 114 -7.56 -11.99 -11.17
C LYS A 114 -7.22 -13.33 -11.84
N GLU A 115 -6.18 -13.34 -12.68
CA GLU A 115 -5.70 -14.55 -13.34
C GLU A 115 -5.33 -15.63 -12.32
N ALA A 116 -4.51 -15.30 -11.32
CA ALA A 116 -4.12 -16.24 -10.28
C ALA A 116 -5.30 -16.74 -9.43
N ALA A 117 -6.29 -15.90 -9.16
CA ALA A 117 -7.51 -16.30 -8.47
C ALA A 117 -8.36 -17.25 -9.33
N GLN A 118 -8.43 -17.03 -10.65
CA GLN A 118 -9.16 -17.86 -11.58
C GLN A 118 -8.51 -19.25 -11.76
N GLU A 119 -7.18 -19.34 -11.74
CA GLU A 119 -6.43 -20.62 -11.79
C GLU A 119 -6.85 -21.57 -10.66
N ILE A 120 -7.29 -21.04 -9.52
CA ILE A 120 -7.79 -21.84 -8.38
C ILE A 120 -9.32 -21.85 -8.25
N GLY A 121 -10.04 -21.49 -9.33
CA GLY A 121 -11.49 -21.56 -9.41
C GLY A 121 -12.24 -20.43 -8.70
N LYS A 122 -11.57 -19.31 -8.36
CA LYS A 122 -12.21 -18.12 -7.79
C LYS A 122 -12.51 -17.09 -8.89
N ASN A 123 -13.59 -16.33 -8.72
CA ASN A 123 -13.92 -15.20 -9.60
C ASN A 123 -14.05 -13.91 -8.76
N PRO A 124 -12.94 -13.22 -8.48
CA PRO A 124 -12.97 -12.04 -7.64
C PRO A 124 -13.58 -10.83 -8.35
N SER A 125 -14.29 -9.98 -7.59
CA SER A 125 -14.69 -8.65 -8.02
C SER A 125 -13.57 -7.65 -7.77
N TYR A 126 -13.41 -6.66 -8.66
CA TYR A 126 -12.48 -5.54 -8.49
C TYR A 126 -12.79 -4.70 -7.23
N ASP A 127 -13.97 -4.86 -6.61
CA ASP A 127 -14.32 -4.23 -5.33
C ASP A 127 -13.32 -4.56 -4.21
N LYS A 128 -12.62 -5.69 -4.31
CA LYS A 128 -11.54 -6.04 -3.38
C LYS A 128 -10.26 -5.22 -3.58
N TRP A 129 -10.06 -4.67 -4.77
CA TRP A 129 -8.84 -3.96 -5.08
C TRP A 129 -8.83 -2.55 -4.50
N ARG A 130 -7.78 -2.22 -3.76
CA ARG A 130 -7.55 -0.91 -3.17
C ARG A 130 -6.37 -0.24 -3.86
N VAL A 131 -6.55 1.02 -4.23
CA VAL A 131 -5.51 1.79 -4.94
C VAL A 131 -5.18 3.03 -4.13
N GLY A 132 -3.91 3.14 -3.70
CA GLY A 132 -3.41 4.30 -2.98
C GLY A 132 -3.09 5.46 -3.91
N ARG A 133 -3.44 6.69 -3.51
CA ARG A 133 -3.02 7.94 -4.15
C ARG A 133 -2.87 9.06 -3.15
N SER A 134 -1.86 9.89 -3.37
CA SER A 134 -1.79 11.20 -2.73
C SER A 134 -2.61 12.18 -3.56
N VAL A 135 -3.68 12.71 -2.97
CA VAL A 135 -4.61 13.64 -3.63
C VAL A 135 -4.76 14.87 -2.75
N LEU A 136 -4.63 16.05 -3.32
CA LEU A 136 -4.85 17.32 -2.62
C LEU A 136 -5.64 18.28 -3.51
N ILE A 137 -6.80 18.72 -3.03
CA ILE A 137 -7.64 19.70 -3.71
C ILE A 137 -7.32 21.07 -3.11
N THR A 138 -6.92 21.99 -3.96
CA THR A 138 -6.54 23.36 -3.63
C THR A 138 -7.62 24.34 -4.11
N SER A 139 -7.52 25.60 -3.69
CA SER A 139 -8.42 26.66 -4.13
C SER A 139 -8.23 27.04 -5.61
N SER A 140 -7.03 26.79 -6.15
CA SER A 140 -6.68 27.06 -7.54
C SER A 140 -5.51 26.20 -8.00
N ASP A 141 -5.33 26.08 -9.32
CA ASP A 141 -4.19 25.37 -9.91
C ASP A 141 -2.86 26.11 -9.68
N ASN A 142 -2.89 27.44 -9.46
CA ASN A 142 -1.70 28.21 -9.07
C ASN A 142 -1.22 27.79 -7.67
N GLU A 143 -2.12 27.66 -6.70
CA GLU A 143 -1.78 27.15 -5.36
C GLU A 143 -1.22 25.73 -5.43
N ALA A 144 -1.81 24.88 -6.25
CA ALA A 144 -1.30 23.53 -6.48
C ALA A 144 0.13 23.53 -7.04
N LYS A 145 0.39 24.41 -8.00
CA LYS A 145 1.71 24.58 -8.60
C LYS A 145 2.75 25.06 -7.58
N GLU A 146 2.41 26.05 -6.76
CA GLU A 146 3.29 26.54 -5.68
C GLU A 146 3.65 25.42 -4.71
N ILE A 147 2.68 24.57 -4.33
CA ILE A 147 2.91 23.42 -3.43
C ILE A 147 3.84 22.38 -4.07
N LEU A 148 3.69 22.11 -5.37
CA LEU A 148 4.54 21.13 -6.08
C LEU A 148 5.92 21.68 -6.45
N ASP A 149 6.07 23.00 -6.57
CA ASP A 149 7.34 23.66 -6.88
C ASP A 149 8.19 23.96 -5.62
N ASP A 150 7.66 23.68 -4.43
CA ASP A 150 8.39 23.86 -3.18
C ASP A 150 9.44 22.75 -2.98
N PRO A 151 10.75 23.06 -3.05
CA PRO A 151 11.82 22.09 -2.87
C PRO A 151 11.92 21.55 -1.44
N MET A 152 11.32 22.24 -0.46
CA MET A 152 11.21 21.83 0.94
C MET A 152 9.79 21.39 1.30
N GLY A 153 8.91 21.30 0.30
CA GLY A 153 7.51 20.95 0.47
C GLY A 153 7.30 19.50 0.89
N VAL A 154 6.13 19.23 1.45
CA VAL A 154 5.75 17.91 1.98
C VAL A 154 5.85 16.80 0.92
N PHE A 155 5.49 17.07 -0.32
CA PHE A 155 5.56 16.09 -1.40
C PHE A 155 6.98 15.84 -1.87
N THR A 156 7.80 16.89 -1.98
CA THR A 156 9.23 16.76 -2.28
C THR A 156 9.93 15.93 -1.21
N ASN A 157 9.71 16.23 0.07
CA ASN A 157 10.28 15.47 1.18
C ASN A 157 9.83 14.01 1.20
N TYR A 158 8.58 13.73 0.87
CA TYR A 158 8.08 12.36 0.77
C TYR A 158 8.82 11.55 -0.30
N PHE A 159 9.00 12.09 -1.51
CA PHE A 159 9.72 11.38 -2.56
C PHE A 159 11.24 11.36 -2.33
N LEU A 160 11.79 12.38 -1.68
CA LEU A 160 13.18 12.37 -1.24
C LEU A 160 13.45 11.21 -0.28
N TYR A 161 12.56 11.02 0.70
CA TYR A 161 12.61 9.87 1.61
C TYR A 161 12.51 8.54 0.84
N LEU A 162 11.52 8.37 -0.04
CA LEU A 162 11.34 7.12 -0.80
C LEU A 162 12.52 6.79 -1.71
N ASN A 163 13.09 7.81 -2.39
CA ASN A 163 14.26 7.65 -3.24
C ASN A 163 15.47 7.22 -2.41
N SER A 164 15.69 7.85 -1.27
CA SER A 164 16.80 7.52 -0.36
C SER A 164 16.69 6.08 0.16
N VAL A 165 15.50 5.67 0.62
CA VAL A 165 15.25 4.29 1.04
C VAL A 165 15.51 3.29 -0.09
N SER A 166 15.08 3.61 -1.33
CA SER A 166 15.31 2.75 -2.49
C SER A 166 16.79 2.60 -2.83
N LYS A 167 17.56 3.69 -2.77
CA LYS A 167 19.00 3.69 -3.01
C LYS A 167 19.77 2.90 -1.95
N LEU A 168 19.42 3.05 -0.69
CA LEU A 168 19.98 2.26 0.40
C LEU A 168 19.67 0.76 0.21
N ALA A 169 18.43 0.43 -0.13
CA ALA A 169 17.99 -0.95 -0.31
C ALA A 169 18.66 -1.66 -1.51
N SER A 170 19.00 -0.90 -2.56
CA SER A 170 19.69 -1.43 -3.75
C SER A 170 21.21 -1.48 -3.61
N GLY A 171 21.77 -0.92 -2.53
CA GLY A 171 23.23 -0.79 -2.36
C GLY A 171 23.90 0.15 -3.38
N THR A 172 23.12 0.90 -4.15
CA THR A 172 23.64 1.83 -5.18
C THR A 172 24.15 3.14 -4.60
N ALA A 173 23.81 3.45 -3.37
CA ALA A 173 24.39 4.54 -2.62
C ALA A 173 24.94 3.97 -1.31
N GLY A 174 26.22 4.16 -1.03
CA GLY A 174 26.76 4.00 0.30
C GLY A 174 26.07 4.96 1.29
N ASN A 175 26.60 5.13 2.49
CA ASN A 175 26.03 6.03 3.50
C ASN A 175 26.10 7.54 3.12
N ASP A 176 26.61 7.87 1.92
CA ASP A 176 26.88 9.23 1.44
C ASP A 176 25.83 9.73 0.43
N ILE A 177 24.54 9.60 0.74
CA ILE A 177 23.49 10.20 -0.07
C ILE A 177 23.50 11.72 0.15
N ASN A 178 23.87 12.48 -0.89
CA ASN A 178 23.71 13.93 -0.85
C ASN A 178 22.27 14.30 -1.18
N LEU A 179 21.49 14.57 -0.12
CA LEU A 179 20.06 14.87 -0.25
C LEU A 179 19.76 16.06 -1.16
N GLN A 180 20.64 17.08 -1.22
CA GLN A 180 20.43 18.25 -2.09
C GLN A 180 20.42 17.86 -3.58
N ASN A 181 21.24 16.90 -3.97
CA ASN A 181 21.29 16.42 -5.35
C ASN A 181 20.07 15.58 -5.73
N GLU A 182 19.32 15.09 -4.75
CA GLU A 182 18.12 14.27 -4.95
C GLU A 182 16.83 15.09 -5.08
N ILE A 183 16.84 16.35 -4.67
CA ILE A 183 15.65 17.21 -4.69
C ILE A 183 15.01 17.32 -6.07
N PRO A 184 15.76 17.56 -7.17
CA PRO A 184 15.15 17.68 -8.50
C PRO A 184 14.38 16.41 -8.94
N ASP A 185 14.91 15.22 -8.66
CA ASP A 185 14.24 13.94 -8.97
C ASP A 185 13.01 13.73 -8.08
N ALA A 186 13.10 14.07 -6.80
CA ALA A 186 11.98 14.01 -5.87
C ALA A 186 10.84 14.95 -6.29
N MET A 187 11.15 16.19 -6.68
CA MET A 187 10.17 17.14 -7.20
C MET A 187 9.52 16.65 -8.50
N LYS A 188 10.32 16.07 -9.41
CA LYS A 188 9.78 15.48 -10.63
C LYS A 188 8.79 14.37 -10.31
N LYS A 189 9.15 13.43 -9.45
CA LYS A 189 8.24 12.34 -9.02
C LYS A 189 6.99 12.87 -8.32
N ALA A 190 7.09 13.92 -7.51
CA ALA A 190 5.94 14.55 -6.92
C ALA A 190 4.98 15.08 -7.99
N LYS A 191 5.47 15.76 -9.01
CA LYS A 191 4.67 16.27 -10.13
C LYS A 191 4.03 15.16 -10.96
N ASP A 192 4.72 14.05 -11.14
CA ASP A 192 4.26 12.92 -11.96
C ASP A 192 3.21 12.06 -11.22
N LEU A 193 3.30 11.94 -9.90
CA LEU A 193 2.55 10.95 -9.13
C LEU A 193 1.49 11.53 -8.17
N ILE A 194 1.60 12.79 -7.77
CA ILE A 194 0.61 13.43 -6.91
C ILE A 194 -0.53 14.03 -7.74
N ILE A 195 -1.75 13.72 -7.37
CA ILE A 195 -2.94 14.31 -7.96
C ILE A 195 -3.30 15.55 -7.16
N VAL A 196 -2.93 16.72 -7.67
CA VAL A 196 -3.18 18.00 -7.02
C VAL A 196 -3.66 19.04 -8.01
N GLY A 197 -4.54 19.94 -7.58
CA GLY A 197 -5.14 20.99 -8.39
C GLY A 197 -6.43 21.53 -7.80
N SER A 198 -7.09 22.39 -8.57
CA SER A 198 -8.48 22.79 -8.31
C SER A 198 -9.43 21.58 -8.31
N GLU A 199 -10.65 21.76 -7.82
CA GLU A 199 -11.69 20.73 -7.85
C GLU A 199 -11.88 20.13 -9.25
N GLN A 200 -11.93 20.97 -10.29
CA GLN A 200 -12.04 20.54 -11.65
C GLN A 200 -10.83 19.73 -12.11
N THR A 201 -9.63 20.26 -11.92
CA THR A 201 -8.36 19.61 -12.33
C THR A 201 -8.17 18.27 -11.64
N VAL A 202 -8.48 18.16 -10.35
CA VAL A 202 -8.39 16.89 -9.62
C VAL A 202 -9.39 15.88 -10.13
N THR A 203 -10.63 16.32 -10.44
CA THR A 203 -11.66 15.43 -11.02
C THR A 203 -11.20 14.86 -12.35
N GLU A 204 -10.72 15.69 -13.26
CA GLU A 204 -10.21 15.29 -14.58
C GLU A 204 -9.02 14.33 -14.46
N LYS A 205 -8.07 14.63 -13.58
CA LYS A 205 -6.91 13.76 -13.32
C LYS A 205 -7.31 12.40 -12.74
N LEU A 206 -8.30 12.35 -11.86
CA LEU A 206 -8.80 11.09 -11.30
C LEU A 206 -9.56 10.27 -12.34
N ILE A 207 -10.36 10.89 -13.20
CA ILE A 207 -11.01 10.23 -14.34
C ILE A 207 -9.94 9.62 -15.26
N HIS A 208 -8.93 10.39 -15.66
CA HIS A 208 -7.83 9.89 -16.48
C HIS A 208 -7.04 8.74 -15.80
N PHE A 209 -6.86 8.85 -14.49
CA PHE A 209 -6.23 7.79 -13.70
C PHE A 209 -7.06 6.49 -13.73
N ILE A 210 -8.38 6.58 -13.52
CA ILE A 210 -9.31 5.44 -13.61
C ILE A 210 -9.30 4.84 -15.02
N ASP A 211 -9.23 5.68 -16.06
CA ASP A 211 -9.14 5.23 -17.45
C ASP A 211 -7.89 4.41 -17.74
N THR A 212 -6.78 4.79 -17.11
CA THR A 212 -5.50 4.10 -17.27
C THR A 212 -5.43 2.80 -16.45
N VAL A 213 -5.92 2.84 -15.21
CA VAL A 213 -5.78 1.74 -14.25
C VAL A 213 -6.88 0.69 -14.42
N GLY A 214 -8.07 1.11 -14.82
CA GLY A 214 -9.30 0.33 -14.79
C GLY A 214 -10.08 0.53 -13.48
N PRO A 215 -11.24 -0.15 -13.32
CA PRO A 215 -12.07 -0.03 -12.14
C PRO A 215 -11.45 -0.69 -10.93
N PHE A 216 -11.63 -0.08 -9.76
CA PHE A 216 -11.21 -0.58 -8.46
C PHE A 216 -12.23 -0.22 -7.37
N GLY A 217 -12.27 -0.99 -6.29
CA GLY A 217 -13.29 -0.82 -5.25
C GLY A 217 -13.04 0.35 -4.30
N THR A 218 -11.78 0.70 -4.03
CA THR A 218 -11.47 1.74 -3.05
C THR A 218 -10.27 2.59 -3.45
N LEU A 219 -10.46 3.91 -3.49
CA LEU A 219 -9.36 4.87 -3.54
C LEU A 219 -8.89 5.17 -2.10
N LEU A 220 -7.67 4.79 -1.77
CA LEU A 220 -7.04 5.09 -0.49
C LEU A 220 -6.29 6.42 -0.58
N LEU A 221 -6.81 7.45 0.05
CA LEU A 221 -6.16 8.75 0.09
C LEU A 221 -5.01 8.74 1.10
N THR A 222 -3.80 8.99 0.62
CA THR A 222 -2.63 9.14 1.49
C THR A 222 -2.59 10.55 2.04
N GLY A 223 -2.76 10.68 3.36
CA GLY A 223 -2.55 11.94 4.07
C GLY A 223 -1.07 12.20 4.32
N HIS A 224 -0.66 13.45 4.18
CA HIS A 224 0.69 13.91 4.50
C HIS A 224 0.65 14.92 5.64
N ASP A 225 1.72 14.98 6.43
CA ASP A 225 1.83 16.01 7.46
C ASP A 225 2.13 17.36 6.81
N VAL A 226 1.16 18.24 6.85
CA VAL A 226 1.24 19.59 6.29
C VAL A 226 1.43 20.67 7.37
N GLY A 227 1.75 20.26 8.60
CA GLY A 227 1.98 21.16 9.71
C GLY A 227 0.80 22.11 9.95
N GLU A 228 1.01 23.40 9.76
CA GLU A 228 -0.01 24.44 9.98
C GLU A 228 -1.14 24.45 8.94
N LYS A 229 -0.96 23.81 7.77
CA LYS A 229 -1.98 23.77 6.69
C LYS A 229 -3.09 22.72 6.90
N LYS A 230 -3.42 22.37 8.14
CA LYS A 230 -4.47 21.36 8.46
C LYS A 230 -5.82 21.70 7.84
N GLN A 231 -6.16 23.00 7.71
CA GLN A 231 -7.43 23.40 7.11
C GLN A 231 -7.49 23.09 5.61
N LEU A 232 -6.38 23.19 4.89
CA LEU A 232 -6.29 22.81 3.49
C LEU A 232 -6.66 21.32 3.29
N TRP A 233 -6.11 20.43 4.12
CA TRP A 233 -6.44 19.01 4.08
C TRP A 233 -7.90 18.72 4.44
N LYS A 234 -8.45 19.37 5.47
CA LYS A 234 -9.87 19.22 5.83
C LYS A 234 -10.77 19.63 4.66
N ASN A 235 -10.48 20.75 4.03
CA ASN A 235 -11.22 21.22 2.86
C ASN A 235 -11.11 20.25 1.69
N SER A 236 -9.90 19.74 1.41
CA SER A 236 -9.63 18.77 0.38
C SER A 236 -10.44 17.48 0.59
N PHE A 237 -10.42 16.89 1.78
CA PHE A 237 -11.22 15.69 2.09
C PHE A 237 -12.72 15.95 2.00
N SER A 238 -13.18 17.10 2.48
CA SER A 238 -14.60 17.48 2.37
C SER A 238 -15.04 17.62 0.91
N THR A 239 -14.23 18.27 0.07
CA THR A 239 -14.51 18.43 -1.37
C THR A 239 -14.46 17.07 -2.07
N MET A 240 -13.47 16.23 -1.77
CA MET A 240 -13.39 14.87 -2.28
C MET A 240 -14.65 14.07 -2.00
N SER A 241 -15.07 14.01 -0.74
CA SER A 241 -16.22 13.22 -0.30
C SER A 241 -17.56 13.75 -0.84
N ASN A 242 -17.75 15.08 -0.80
CA ASN A 242 -19.06 15.64 -1.08
C ASN A 242 -19.30 15.96 -2.56
N LYS A 243 -18.22 16.15 -3.34
CA LYS A 243 -18.33 16.60 -4.73
C LYS A 243 -17.69 15.64 -5.73
N ILE A 244 -16.43 15.26 -5.52
CA ILE A 244 -15.68 14.48 -6.52
C ILE A 244 -16.08 13.00 -6.49
N GLN A 245 -16.18 12.39 -5.31
CA GLN A 245 -16.54 10.98 -5.18
C GLN A 245 -17.87 10.61 -5.85
N PRO A 246 -18.96 11.39 -5.74
CA PRO A 246 -20.19 11.11 -6.50
C PRO A 246 -19.97 11.09 -8.02
N ILE A 247 -19.22 12.07 -8.55
CA ILE A 247 -18.90 12.15 -9.99
C ILE A 247 -18.13 10.92 -10.45
N LEU A 248 -17.10 10.51 -9.68
CA LEU A 248 -16.30 9.33 -10.02
C LEU A 248 -17.11 8.03 -9.95
N ASN A 249 -18.00 7.91 -8.96
CA ASN A 249 -18.88 6.74 -8.85
C ASN A 249 -19.84 6.62 -10.03
N ASP A 250 -20.41 7.74 -10.48
CA ASP A 250 -21.29 7.75 -11.65
C ASP A 250 -20.51 7.48 -12.94
N TYR A 251 -19.30 8.02 -13.06
CA TYR A 251 -18.42 7.74 -14.19
C TYR A 251 -18.07 6.25 -14.30
N ILE A 252 -17.67 5.61 -13.18
CA ILE A 252 -17.32 4.18 -13.15
C ILE A 252 -18.54 3.32 -13.54
N LYS A 253 -19.73 3.61 -13.00
CA LYS A 253 -20.97 2.87 -13.31
C LYS A 253 -21.38 2.96 -14.78
N GLN A 254 -21.06 4.09 -15.44
CA GLN A 254 -21.42 4.29 -16.86
C GLN A 254 -20.42 3.63 -17.81
N LYS A 255 -19.17 3.49 -17.37
CA LYS A 255 -18.08 3.04 -18.23
C LYS A 255 -17.77 1.54 -18.13
N PHE A 256 -17.92 0.97 -16.94
CA PHE A 256 -17.53 -0.40 -16.61
C PHE A 256 -18.72 -1.24 -16.10
#